data_7e1eea27a3600118f8e9dbb8ea392cb7
#
_entry.id   7e1eea27a3600118f8e9dbb8ea392cb7
#
_cell.length_a   1.000
_cell.length_b   1.000
_cell.length_c   1.000
_cell.angle_alpha   90.00
_cell.angle_beta   90.00
_cell.angle_gamma   90.00
#
_symmetry.space_group_name_H-M   'P 1'
#
loop_
_entity.id
_entity.type
_entity.pdbx_description
1 polymer ?
#
loop_
_entity_poly.entity_id
_entity_poly.type
_entity_poly.pdbx_seq_one_letter_code
_entity_poly.pdbx_strand_id
1 'polypeptide(L)'
;MRDILYLYDAKGALCCVQLSPKLWERAKHHVLKAQEARAAVETPEPLDAWEEFKTYWDFKYPFCADVECPHCGARCDDWEHDPARRFRLRTASLGGLLVFRCTVCGASIRKKHFKDHMVFEMTPPVSQAS
;
A
#
# COMPACT_ATOMS: atom_id res chain seq x y z
N MET A 1 -14.19 -31.28 18.59
CA MET A 1 -12.96 -30.48 18.65
C MET A 1 -13.28 -29.04 18.26
N ARG A 2 -12.86 -28.11 19.09
CA ARG A 2 -13.11 -26.71 18.79
C ARG A 2 -12.02 -26.17 17.85
N ASP A 3 -12.42 -25.51 16.79
CA ASP A 3 -11.49 -24.90 15.85
C ASP A 3 -10.91 -23.58 16.35
N ILE A 4 -11.55 -22.97 17.35
CA ILE A 4 -11.11 -21.70 17.95
C ILE A 4 -10.96 -21.88 19.45
N LEU A 5 -9.81 -21.49 19.98
CA LEU A 5 -9.53 -21.49 21.40
C LEU A 5 -9.10 -20.10 21.85
N TYR A 6 -9.82 -19.55 22.82
CA TYR A 6 -9.50 -18.24 23.41
C TYR A 6 -8.63 -18.44 24.63
N LEU A 7 -7.53 -17.72 24.70
CA LEU A 7 -6.57 -17.81 25.81
C LEU A 7 -6.55 -16.50 26.57
N TYR A 8 -6.63 -16.61 27.91
CA TYR A 8 -6.73 -15.45 28.78
C TYR A 8 -5.53 -15.40 29.73
N ASP A 9 -5.17 -14.18 30.15
CA ASP A 9 -4.11 -13.99 31.13
C ASP A 9 -4.62 -14.18 32.55
N ALA A 10 -3.75 -14.00 33.54
CA ALA A 10 -4.11 -14.19 34.94
C ALA A 10 -5.14 -13.19 35.43
N LYS A 11 -5.34 -12.09 34.75
CA LYS A 11 -6.34 -11.06 35.08
C LYS A 11 -7.66 -11.25 34.35
N GLY A 12 -7.78 -12.28 33.55
CA GLY A 12 -8.99 -12.57 32.80
C GLY A 12 -9.10 -11.81 31.47
N ALA A 13 -8.08 -11.09 31.07
CA ALA A 13 -8.07 -10.39 29.78
C ALA A 13 -7.68 -11.34 28.66
N LEU A 14 -8.33 -11.20 27.51
CA LEU A 14 -8.01 -12.03 26.34
C LEU A 14 -6.59 -11.75 25.89
N CYS A 15 -5.76 -12.80 25.89
CA CYS A 15 -4.35 -12.70 25.56
C CYS A 15 -4.07 -13.05 24.10
N CYS A 16 -4.67 -14.14 23.61
CA CYS A 16 -4.51 -14.56 22.23
C CYS A 16 -5.64 -15.51 21.85
N VAL A 17 -5.75 -15.77 20.56
CA VAL A 17 -6.72 -16.73 20.01
C VAL A 17 -5.96 -17.77 19.22
N GLN A 18 -6.24 -19.04 19.46
CA GLN A 18 -5.63 -20.15 18.77
C GLN A 18 -6.63 -20.74 17.78
N LEU A 19 -6.20 -20.93 16.56
CA LEU A 19 -7.01 -21.52 15.51
C LEU A 19 -6.48 -22.92 15.17
N SER A 20 -7.40 -23.85 14.83
CA SER A 20 -6.96 -25.13 14.28
C SER A 20 -6.30 -24.92 12.93
N PRO A 21 -5.36 -25.81 12.51
CA PRO A 21 -4.76 -25.69 11.19
C PRO A 21 -5.79 -25.65 10.05
N LYS A 22 -6.87 -26.41 10.20
CA LYS A 22 -7.93 -26.45 9.18
C LYS A 22 -8.62 -25.09 9.06
N LEU A 23 -8.94 -24.45 10.18
CA LEU A 23 -9.58 -23.12 10.16
C LEU A 23 -8.59 -22.06 9.71
N TRP A 24 -7.32 -22.16 10.12
CA TRP A 24 -6.28 -21.23 9.69
C TRP A 24 -6.12 -21.24 8.16
N GLU A 25 -6.12 -22.43 7.54
CA GLU A 25 -6.00 -22.51 6.07
C GLU A 25 -7.15 -21.79 5.36
N ARG A 26 -8.33 -21.78 5.97
CA ARG A 26 -9.50 -21.10 5.39
C ARG A 26 -9.51 -19.60 5.64
N ALA A 27 -8.88 -19.13 6.72
CA ALA A 27 -8.96 -17.73 7.15
C ALA A 27 -7.66 -16.96 6.95
N LYS A 28 -6.54 -17.64 6.68
CA LYS A 28 -5.22 -17.02 6.69
C LYS A 28 -5.09 -15.82 5.75
N HIS A 29 -5.69 -15.87 4.59
CA HIS A 29 -5.58 -14.77 3.63
C HIS A 29 -6.28 -13.50 4.12
N HIS A 30 -7.38 -13.63 4.86
CA HIS A 30 -8.04 -12.48 5.48
C HIS A 30 -7.19 -11.87 6.58
N VAL A 31 -6.55 -12.70 7.39
CA VAL A 31 -5.69 -12.25 8.49
C VAL A 31 -4.43 -11.57 7.94
N LEU A 32 -3.79 -12.19 6.97
CA LEU A 32 -2.57 -11.63 6.36
C LEU A 32 -2.86 -10.32 5.64
N LYS A 33 -4.01 -10.22 4.99
CA LYS A 33 -4.44 -8.99 4.34
C LYS A 33 -4.64 -7.86 5.34
N ALA A 34 -5.31 -8.13 6.47
CA ALA A 34 -5.55 -7.12 7.50
C ALA A 34 -4.22 -6.64 8.10
N GLN A 35 -3.30 -7.55 8.33
CA GLN A 35 -1.99 -7.24 8.87
C GLN A 35 -1.17 -6.40 7.87
N GLU A 36 -1.21 -6.74 6.61
CA GLU A 36 -0.51 -6.03 5.55
C GLU A 36 -1.08 -4.61 5.37
N ALA A 37 -2.40 -4.46 5.38
CA ALA A 37 -3.05 -3.16 5.28
C ALA A 37 -2.67 -2.27 6.45
N ARG A 38 -2.63 -2.83 7.67
CA ARG A 38 -2.23 -2.09 8.87
C ARG A 38 -0.78 -1.64 8.78
N ALA A 39 0.12 -2.52 8.38
CA ALA A 39 1.54 -2.19 8.22
C ALA A 39 1.74 -1.07 7.20
N ALA A 40 1.00 -1.12 6.10
CA ALA A 40 1.08 -0.09 5.05
C ALA A 40 0.59 1.26 5.55
N VAL A 41 -0.48 1.28 6.38
CA VAL A 41 -1.00 2.53 6.95
C VAL A 41 -0.03 3.11 7.98
N GLU A 42 0.63 2.26 8.75
CA GLU A 42 1.57 2.69 9.81
C GLU A 42 2.93 3.10 9.26
N THR A 43 3.31 2.68 8.05
CA THR A 43 4.58 3.05 7.45
C THR A 43 4.55 4.51 7.01
N PRO A 44 5.45 5.37 7.51
CA PRO A 44 5.49 6.76 7.09
C PRO A 44 5.90 6.88 5.63
N GLU A 45 5.40 7.93 4.98
CA GLU A 45 5.79 8.23 3.61
C GLU A 45 7.24 8.69 3.57
N PRO A 46 8.05 8.28 2.55
CA PRO A 46 9.45 8.70 2.44
C PRO A 46 9.55 10.12 1.87
N LEU A 47 9.13 11.12 2.66
CA LEU A 47 9.07 12.50 2.20
C LEU A 47 10.44 13.10 1.91
N ASP A 48 11.48 12.68 2.61
CA ASP A 48 12.84 13.13 2.33
C ASP A 48 13.29 12.67 0.94
N ALA A 49 13.03 11.42 0.59
CA ALA A 49 13.32 10.89 -0.73
C ALA A 49 12.48 11.59 -1.80
N TRP A 50 11.24 11.94 -1.49
CA TRP A 50 10.37 12.70 -2.38
C TRP A 50 10.91 14.10 -2.67
N GLU A 51 11.39 14.81 -1.64
CA GLU A 51 12.00 16.11 -1.82
C GLU A 51 13.25 16.04 -2.68
N GLU A 52 14.09 15.04 -2.47
CA GLU A 52 15.26 14.79 -3.32
C GLU A 52 14.85 14.49 -4.77
N PHE A 53 13.83 13.70 -4.96
CA PHE A 53 13.31 13.37 -6.29
C PHE A 53 12.90 14.65 -7.04
N LYS A 54 12.20 15.55 -6.38
CA LYS A 54 11.80 16.84 -6.99
C LYS A 54 13.00 17.72 -7.26
N THR A 55 13.96 17.76 -6.36
CA THR A 55 15.14 18.62 -6.48
C THR A 55 16.01 18.21 -7.68
N TYR A 56 16.15 16.90 -7.91
CA TYR A 56 17.00 16.37 -8.97
C TYR A 56 16.21 15.99 -10.23
N TRP A 57 15.01 16.57 -10.41
CA TRP A 57 14.22 16.32 -11.61
C TRP A 57 14.96 16.78 -12.86
N ASP A 58 15.27 15.83 -13.75
CA ASP A 58 16.05 16.06 -14.96
C ASP A 58 15.41 15.33 -16.15
N PHE A 59 14.09 15.45 -16.27
CA PHE A 59 13.35 14.85 -17.37
C PHE A 59 12.85 15.91 -18.32
N LYS A 60 12.59 15.52 -19.57
CA LYS A 60 12.22 16.44 -20.65
C LYS A 60 10.77 16.93 -20.57
N TYR A 61 10.01 16.48 -19.62
CA TYR A 61 8.60 16.82 -19.43
C TYR A 61 8.36 17.30 -18.01
N PRO A 62 7.30 18.10 -17.80
CA PRO A 62 7.01 18.58 -16.45
C PRO A 62 6.51 17.44 -15.55
N PHE A 63 6.74 17.59 -14.26
CA PHE A 63 6.26 16.65 -13.25
C PHE A 63 4.73 16.64 -13.21
N CYS A 64 4.14 15.46 -13.18
CA CYS A 64 2.69 15.26 -13.02
C CYS A 64 2.39 14.68 -11.65
N ALA A 65 1.60 15.42 -10.86
CA ALA A 65 1.21 14.99 -9.52
C ALA A 65 -0.05 14.12 -9.49
N ASP A 66 -0.69 13.90 -10.63
CA ASP A 66 -1.89 13.08 -10.71
C ASP A 66 -1.56 11.59 -10.57
N VAL A 67 -2.46 10.89 -9.87
CA VAL A 67 -2.35 9.43 -9.71
C VAL A 67 -3.73 8.83 -9.90
N GLU A 68 -3.80 7.71 -10.59
CA GLU A 68 -5.04 6.98 -10.84
C GLU A 68 -4.81 5.50 -10.58
N CYS A 69 -5.78 4.86 -9.93
CA CYS A 69 -5.77 3.42 -9.73
C CYS A 69 -6.71 2.75 -10.73
N PRO A 70 -6.19 2.06 -11.74
CA PRO A 70 -7.06 1.38 -12.71
C PRO A 70 -7.82 0.20 -12.12
N HIS A 71 -7.40 -0.29 -10.95
CA HIS A 71 -8.08 -1.42 -10.30
C HIS A 71 -9.42 -1.02 -9.68
N CYS A 72 -9.48 0.09 -8.93
CA CYS A 72 -10.70 0.53 -8.26
C CYS A 72 -11.28 1.82 -8.81
N GLY A 73 -10.58 2.50 -9.71
CA GLY A 73 -11.02 3.75 -10.29
C GLY A 73 -10.72 4.98 -9.44
N ALA A 74 -10.09 4.83 -8.29
CA ALA A 74 -9.69 5.97 -7.46
C ALA A 74 -8.70 6.85 -8.22
N ARG A 75 -8.82 8.16 -8.05
CA ARG A 75 -8.03 9.10 -8.81
C ARG A 75 -7.90 10.43 -8.05
N CYS A 76 -6.77 11.10 -8.20
CA CYS A 76 -6.57 12.45 -7.68
C CYS A 76 -5.70 13.25 -8.64
N ASP A 77 -5.86 14.57 -8.64
CA ASP A 77 -5.07 15.45 -9.48
C ASP A 77 -3.72 15.78 -8.86
N ASP A 78 -3.63 15.73 -7.54
CA ASP A 78 -2.41 16.02 -6.78
C ASP A 78 -2.38 15.14 -5.54
N TRP A 79 -1.61 14.05 -5.60
CA TRP A 79 -1.56 13.07 -4.52
C TRP A 79 -1.02 13.66 -3.21
N GLU A 80 -0.08 14.61 -3.32
CA GLU A 80 0.58 15.21 -2.15
C GLU A 80 -0.39 16.08 -1.34
N HIS A 81 -1.31 16.75 -2.01
CA HIS A 81 -2.26 17.68 -1.39
C HIS A 81 -3.70 17.16 -1.38
N ASP A 82 -3.91 15.89 -1.68
CA ASP A 82 -5.25 15.30 -1.67
C ASP A 82 -5.76 15.16 -0.24
N PRO A 83 -6.84 15.88 0.15
CA PRO A 83 -7.37 15.78 1.51
C PRO A 83 -7.94 14.39 1.83
N ALA A 84 -8.37 13.65 0.83
CA ALA A 84 -8.87 12.28 1.01
C ALA A 84 -7.75 11.26 1.12
N ARG A 85 -6.52 11.64 0.84
CA ARG A 85 -5.34 10.77 0.92
C ARG A 85 -5.57 9.43 0.21
N ARG A 86 -6.05 9.49 -1.01
CA ARG A 86 -6.34 8.29 -1.81
C ARG A 86 -5.09 7.49 -2.13
N PHE A 87 -3.94 8.17 -2.18
CA PHE A 87 -2.66 7.52 -2.50
C PHE A 87 -1.60 7.93 -1.50
N ARG A 88 -0.78 6.96 -1.11
CA ARG A 88 0.36 7.20 -0.23
C ARG A 88 1.64 6.81 -0.95
N LEU A 89 2.65 7.67 -0.86
CA LEU A 89 3.96 7.39 -1.44
C LEU A 89 4.65 6.28 -0.64
N ARG A 90 5.09 5.24 -1.33
CA ARG A 90 5.85 4.14 -0.73
C ARG A 90 7.33 4.24 -1.03
N THR A 91 7.69 4.68 -2.22
CA THR A 91 9.07 4.74 -2.67
C THR A 91 9.26 5.91 -3.63
N ALA A 92 10.36 6.63 -3.45
CA ALA A 92 10.82 7.64 -4.40
C ALA A 92 12.30 7.42 -4.65
N SER A 93 12.67 7.13 -5.89
CA SER A 93 14.04 6.82 -6.29
C SER A 93 14.56 7.86 -7.25
N LEU A 94 15.80 8.30 -7.07
CA LEU A 94 16.45 9.23 -7.99
C LEU A 94 16.59 8.67 -9.41
N GLY A 95 16.47 7.34 -9.56
CA GLY A 95 16.42 6.71 -10.88
C GLY A 95 15.13 6.92 -11.64
N GLY A 96 14.13 7.58 -11.04
CA GLY A 96 12.89 7.91 -11.71
C GLY A 96 11.68 7.08 -11.31
N LEU A 97 11.82 6.23 -10.29
CA LEU A 97 10.72 5.36 -9.86
C LEU A 97 9.95 5.99 -8.68
N LEU A 98 8.64 6.13 -8.86
CA LEU A 98 7.71 6.45 -7.78
C LEU A 98 6.75 5.29 -7.60
N VAL A 99 6.56 4.84 -6.36
CA VAL A 99 5.61 3.79 -6.03
C VAL A 99 4.60 4.34 -5.04
N PHE A 100 3.33 4.21 -5.37
CA PHE A 100 2.20 4.64 -4.54
C PHE A 100 1.37 3.44 -4.12
N ARG A 101 0.71 3.55 -2.98
CA ARG A 101 -0.29 2.60 -2.56
C ARG A 101 -1.66 3.26 -2.61
N CYS A 102 -2.61 2.62 -3.28
CA CYS A 102 -4.00 3.05 -3.25
C CYS A 102 -4.61 2.71 -1.89
N THR A 103 -5.05 3.71 -1.14
CA THR A 103 -5.64 3.49 0.18
C THR A 103 -7.06 2.96 0.10
N VAL A 104 -7.67 3.02 -1.07
CA VAL A 104 -9.04 2.54 -1.28
C VAL A 104 -9.07 1.02 -1.47
N CYS A 105 -8.21 0.47 -2.34
CA CYS A 105 -8.22 -0.96 -2.64
C CYS A 105 -6.94 -1.70 -2.27
N GLY A 106 -5.85 -0.99 -1.99
CA GLY A 106 -4.58 -1.60 -1.64
C GLY A 106 -3.68 -1.93 -2.82
N ALA A 107 -4.04 -1.53 -4.03
CA ALA A 107 -3.21 -1.75 -5.21
C ALA A 107 -1.91 -0.95 -5.12
N SER A 108 -0.87 -1.45 -5.77
CA SER A 108 0.42 -0.78 -5.89
C SER A 108 0.50 -0.13 -7.27
N ILE A 109 0.84 1.15 -7.32
CA ILE A 109 0.89 1.93 -8.54
C ILE A 109 2.31 2.45 -8.71
N ARG A 110 2.90 2.19 -9.87
CA ARG A 110 4.26 2.60 -10.16
C ARG A 110 4.29 3.58 -11.32
N LYS A 111 5.00 4.69 -11.14
CA LYS A 111 5.32 5.63 -12.20
C LYS A 111 6.82 5.53 -12.44
N LYS A 112 7.20 5.01 -13.61
CA LYS A 112 8.60 4.90 -14.02
C LYS A 112 8.92 6.04 -14.98
N HIS A 113 9.78 6.95 -14.56
CA HIS A 113 10.14 8.13 -15.34
C HIS A 113 11.43 7.90 -16.11
N PHE A 114 11.35 8.09 -17.40
CA PHE A 114 12.50 8.07 -18.30
C PHE A 114 12.76 9.49 -18.81
N LYS A 115 13.86 9.70 -19.49
CA LYS A 115 14.25 11.06 -19.89
C LYS A 115 13.23 11.75 -20.79
N ASP A 116 12.54 11.00 -21.63
CA ASP A 116 11.62 11.53 -22.63
C ASP A 116 10.19 11.01 -22.49
N HIS A 117 9.92 10.09 -21.56
CA HIS A 117 8.58 9.52 -21.37
C HIS A 117 8.42 8.91 -19.99
N MET A 118 7.18 8.57 -19.63
CA MET A 118 6.83 7.92 -18.37
C MET A 118 6.04 6.66 -18.67
N VAL A 119 6.31 5.59 -17.93
CA VAL A 119 5.53 4.34 -17.97
C VAL A 119 4.78 4.19 -16.66
N PHE A 120 3.50 3.84 -16.77
CA PHE A 120 2.61 3.63 -15.64
C PHE A 120 2.31 2.15 -15.52
N GLU A 121 2.47 1.59 -14.30
CA GLU A 121 2.18 0.19 -14.02
C GLU A 121 1.36 0.05 -12.74
N MET A 122 0.53 -0.97 -12.68
CA MET A 122 -0.29 -1.25 -11.51
C MET A 122 -0.20 -2.74 -11.16
N THR A 123 -0.05 -3.01 -9.87
CA THR A 123 -0.14 -4.37 -9.33
C THR A 123 -1.38 -4.45 -8.45
N PRO A 124 -2.31 -5.39 -8.73
CA PRO A 124 -3.51 -5.54 -7.91
C PRO A 124 -3.17 -5.87 -6.46
N PRO A 125 -4.09 -5.63 -5.52
CA PRO A 125 -3.86 -5.99 -4.13
C PRO A 125 -3.69 -7.50 -3.98
N VAL A 126 -2.77 -7.90 -3.09
CA VAL A 126 -2.39 -9.31 -2.89
C VAL A 126 -3.56 -10.18 -2.46
N SER A 127 -4.53 -9.59 -1.80
CA SER A 127 -5.67 -10.29 -1.22
C SER A 127 -6.69 -10.79 -2.23
N GLN A 128 -6.48 -10.59 -3.51
CA GLN A 128 -7.44 -11.03 -4.53
C GLN A 128 -7.23 -12.44 -5.00
N ALA A 129 -6.22 -13.10 -4.52
CA ALA A 129 -6.06 -14.52 -4.78
C ALA A 129 -7.11 -15.28 -3.97
N SER A 130 -8.20 -15.53 -4.54
CA SER A 130 -9.24 -16.34 -3.91
C SER A 130 -9.29 -17.71 -4.53
#